data_960dd1e5dd7b25321c664dd204efc10d
#
_entry.id   960dd1e5dd7b25321c664dd204efc10d
#
_cell.length_a   1.000
_cell.length_b   1.000
_cell.length_c   1.000
_cell.angle_alpha   90.00
_cell.angle_beta   90.00
_cell.angle_gamma   90.00
#
_symmetry.space_group_name_H-M   'P 1'
#
loop_
_entity.id
_entity.type
_entity.pdbx_description
1 polymer ?
#
loop_
_entity_poly.entity_id
_entity_poly.type
_entity_poly.pdbx_seq_one_letter_code
_entity_poly.pdbx_strand_id
1 'polypeptide(L)'
;HLPNPQNAIDEIHKVLKKSGKIFLSTPFILEIHGAPNDYYRFTSHGLRYLLKKFNKIEIMERNSYIESINVLFIRLIQSKFISDKLIGLVFLILSFVFYPITLILSLLIKSKSITTGYVCKAEK
;
A
#
# COMPACT_ATOMS: atom_id res chain seq x y z
N HIS A 1 -7.50 9.71 -1.42
CA HIS A 1 -8.81 10.30 -1.10
C HIS A 1 -8.86 11.82 -1.35
N LEU A 2 -7.78 12.44 -1.78
CA LEU A 2 -7.73 13.86 -2.15
C LEU A 2 -7.84 14.02 -3.67
N PRO A 3 -8.71 14.90 -4.19
CA PRO A 3 -8.83 15.12 -5.63
C PRO A 3 -7.53 15.65 -6.28
N ASN A 4 -6.74 16.40 -5.51
CA ASN A 4 -5.46 16.93 -5.97
C ASN A 4 -4.35 16.62 -4.97
N PRO A 5 -3.76 15.44 -5.02
CA PRO A 5 -2.71 15.03 -4.08
C PRO A 5 -1.43 15.87 -4.18
N GLN A 6 -1.10 16.42 -5.36
CA GLN A 6 0.07 17.28 -5.52
C GLN A 6 -0.07 18.57 -4.69
N ASN A 7 -1.25 19.18 -4.69
CA ASN A 7 -1.47 20.40 -3.89
C ASN A 7 -1.28 20.11 -2.39
N ALA A 8 -1.79 18.98 -1.89
CA ALA A 8 -1.61 18.61 -0.50
C ALA A 8 -0.11 18.44 -0.14
N ILE A 9 0.64 17.75 -1.00
CA ILE A 9 2.10 17.57 -0.81
C ILE A 9 2.84 18.90 -0.88
N ASP A 10 2.43 19.79 -1.76
CA ASP A 10 3.03 21.12 -1.88
C ASP A 10 2.76 21.99 -0.64
N GLU A 11 1.56 21.95 -0.09
CA GLU A 11 1.23 22.66 1.17
C GLU A 11 2.00 22.05 2.36
N ILE A 12 2.09 20.73 2.47
CA ILE A 12 2.91 20.08 3.48
C ILE A 12 4.38 20.52 3.36
N HIS A 13 4.90 20.56 2.12
CA HIS A 13 6.27 21.01 1.91
C HIS A 13 6.47 22.46 2.34
N LYS A 14 5.51 23.36 2.14
CA LYS A 14 5.61 24.77 2.59
C LYS A 14 5.73 24.90 4.10
N VAL A 15 4.87 24.18 4.86
CA VAL A 15 4.79 24.30 6.31
C VAL A 15 5.89 23.54 7.07
N LEU A 16 6.50 22.55 6.45
CA LEU A 16 7.62 21.81 7.05
C LEU A 16 8.83 22.74 7.25
N LYS A 17 9.45 22.61 8.41
CA LYS A 17 10.76 23.24 8.70
C LYS A 17 11.84 22.66 7.79
N LYS A 18 12.95 23.38 7.62
CA LYS A 18 14.17 22.85 6.96
C LYS A 18 14.61 21.56 7.66
N SER A 19 14.94 20.53 6.88
CA SER A 19 15.21 19.15 7.36
C SER A 19 14.00 18.46 8.04
N GLY A 20 12.80 19.02 7.97
CA GLY A 20 11.57 18.39 8.41
C GLY A 20 11.24 17.17 7.54
N LYS A 21 10.61 16.17 8.14
CA LYS A 21 10.31 14.90 7.48
C LYS A 21 8.81 14.70 7.31
N ILE A 22 8.42 14.13 6.18
CA ILE A 22 7.08 13.61 5.93
C ILE A 22 7.13 12.08 5.94
N PHE A 23 6.13 11.47 6.57
CA PHE A 23 5.83 10.05 6.45
C PHE A 23 4.45 9.91 5.86
N LEU A 24 4.30 9.10 4.83
CA LEU A 24 3.01 8.84 4.21
C LEU A 24 2.88 7.38 3.83
N SER A 25 1.65 6.89 3.79
CA SER A 25 1.33 5.55 3.35
C SER A 25 0.17 5.61 2.37
N THR A 26 0.33 4.90 1.24
CA THR A 26 -0.66 4.92 0.16
C THR A 26 -0.98 3.51 -0.31
N PRO A 27 -2.24 3.22 -0.71
CA PRO A 27 -2.58 1.95 -1.34
C PRO A 27 -2.01 1.89 -2.77
N PHE A 28 -1.71 0.65 -3.22
CA PHE A 28 -1.39 0.35 -4.61
C PHE A 28 -2.32 -0.75 -5.14
N ILE A 29 -2.03 -2.04 -4.93
CA ILE A 29 -2.93 -3.11 -5.34
C ILE A 29 -3.89 -3.40 -4.19
N LEU A 30 -5.02 -2.70 -4.20
CA LEU A 30 -6.05 -2.82 -3.18
C LEU A 30 -7.41 -2.48 -3.80
N GLU A 31 -8.48 -3.11 -3.30
CA GLU A 31 -9.85 -2.83 -3.72
C GLU A 31 -10.25 -1.37 -3.43
N ILE A 32 -11.34 -0.93 -4.06
CA ILE A 32 -11.96 0.36 -3.77
C ILE A 32 -12.51 0.31 -2.34
N HIS A 33 -12.10 1.26 -1.48
CA HIS A 33 -12.43 1.26 -0.05
C HIS A 33 -12.86 2.60 0.52
N GLY A 34 -12.91 3.66 -0.27
CA GLY A 34 -13.26 5.01 0.17
C GLY A 34 -14.22 5.72 -0.78
N ALA A 35 -15.10 4.97 -1.49
CA ALA A 35 -16.06 5.55 -2.42
C ALA A 35 -16.97 6.58 -1.72
N PRO A 36 -17.30 7.73 -2.38
CA PRO A 36 -16.90 8.11 -3.73
C PRO A 36 -15.51 8.75 -3.85
N ASN A 37 -14.79 8.94 -2.76
CA ASN A 37 -13.54 9.71 -2.72
C ASN A 37 -12.29 8.84 -2.81
N ASP A 38 -12.30 7.79 -3.61
CA ASP A 38 -11.19 6.88 -3.83
C ASP A 38 -10.59 7.06 -5.23
N TYR A 39 -9.74 8.08 -5.40
CA TYR A 39 -9.32 8.59 -6.72
C TYR A 39 -8.05 7.95 -7.25
N TYR A 40 -7.10 7.55 -6.40
CA TYR A 40 -5.75 7.22 -6.84
C TYR A 40 -5.21 5.92 -6.26
N ARG A 41 -4.39 5.26 -7.07
CA ARG A 41 -3.44 4.21 -6.69
C ARG A 41 -2.08 4.62 -7.20
N PHE A 42 -1.11 4.77 -6.30
CA PHE A 42 0.22 5.23 -6.66
C PHE A 42 1.20 4.06 -6.80
N THR A 43 1.92 4.04 -7.92
CA THR A 43 3.14 3.23 -8.05
C THR A 43 4.29 3.89 -7.26
N SER A 44 5.37 3.15 -7.01
CA SER A 44 6.59 3.75 -6.42
C SER A 44 7.14 4.92 -7.27
N HIS A 45 7.04 4.82 -8.59
CA HIS A 45 7.44 5.90 -9.50
C HIS A 45 6.52 7.12 -9.40
N GLY A 46 5.20 6.90 -9.31
CA GLY A 46 4.22 7.97 -9.10
C GLY A 46 4.45 8.71 -7.78
N LEU A 47 4.76 7.97 -6.70
CA LEU A 47 5.08 8.56 -5.40
C LEU A 47 6.38 9.37 -5.42
N ARG A 48 7.41 8.86 -6.11
CA ARG A 48 8.66 9.60 -6.28
C ARG A 48 8.44 10.90 -7.06
N TYR A 49 7.59 10.86 -8.10
CA TYR A 49 7.22 12.06 -8.85
C TYR A 49 6.42 13.06 -7.99
N LEU A 50 5.46 12.57 -7.20
CA LEU A 50 4.66 13.38 -6.28
C LEU A 50 5.54 14.09 -5.24
N LEU A 51 6.56 13.40 -4.72
CA LEU A 51 7.49 13.89 -3.70
C LEU A 51 8.71 14.63 -4.27
N LYS A 52 8.75 14.93 -5.57
CA LYS A 52 9.94 15.47 -6.29
C LYS A 52 10.56 16.75 -5.71
N LYS A 53 9.83 17.49 -4.88
CA LYS A 53 10.33 18.68 -4.17
C LYS A 53 11.09 18.35 -2.88
N PHE A 54 11.03 17.11 -2.44
CA PHE A 54 11.72 16.63 -1.24
C PHE A 54 13.07 16.04 -1.60
N ASN A 55 13.98 16.08 -0.62
CA ASN A 55 15.26 15.37 -0.68
C ASN A 55 15.12 13.97 -0.02
N LYS A 56 16.11 13.10 -0.19
CA LYS A 56 16.22 11.81 0.49
C LYS A 56 14.90 11.02 0.53
N ILE A 57 14.30 10.78 -0.63
CA ILE A 57 13.04 10.06 -0.75
C ILE A 57 13.30 8.56 -0.63
N GLU A 58 12.80 7.96 0.43
CA GLU A 58 12.78 6.52 0.69
C GLU A 58 11.36 6.00 0.46
N ILE A 59 11.22 4.96 -0.35
CA ILE A 59 9.92 4.32 -0.67
C ILE A 59 10.10 2.82 -0.48
N MET A 60 9.27 2.24 0.38
CA MET A 60 9.29 0.82 0.73
C MET A 60 7.93 0.18 0.44
N GLU A 61 7.94 -1.04 -0.03
CA GLU A 61 6.75 -1.86 -0.18
C GLU A 61 6.20 -2.22 1.21
N ARG A 62 4.86 -2.22 1.36
CA ARG A 62 4.19 -2.56 2.62
C ARG A 62 4.26 -4.06 2.90
N ASN A 63 4.17 -4.88 1.85
CA ASN A 63 4.09 -6.34 1.92
C ASN A 63 4.97 -6.96 0.84
N SER A 64 5.44 -8.18 1.07
CA SER A 64 6.04 -9.02 0.04
C SER A 64 5.00 -9.42 -1.02
N TYR A 65 5.49 -9.99 -2.13
CA TYR A 65 4.66 -10.44 -3.23
C TYR A 65 3.57 -11.44 -2.77
N ILE A 66 3.97 -12.47 -2.03
CA ILE A 66 3.05 -13.52 -1.55
C ILE A 66 2.08 -13.00 -0.50
N GLU A 67 2.55 -12.18 0.43
CA GLU A 67 1.69 -11.56 1.43
C GLU A 67 0.63 -10.67 0.78
N SER A 68 0.98 -9.96 -0.29
CA SER A 68 0.04 -9.10 -1.01
C SER A 68 -1.09 -9.90 -1.65
N ILE A 69 -0.77 -11.03 -2.30
CA ILE A 69 -1.78 -11.93 -2.86
C ILE A 69 -2.69 -12.47 -1.76
N ASN A 70 -2.11 -12.91 -0.64
CA ASN A 70 -2.86 -13.43 0.49
C ASN A 70 -3.83 -12.38 1.07
N VAL A 71 -3.36 -11.15 1.26
CA VAL A 71 -4.19 -10.04 1.73
C VAL A 71 -5.39 -9.81 0.83
N LEU A 72 -5.21 -9.84 -0.51
CA LEU A 72 -6.31 -9.64 -1.45
C LEU A 72 -7.41 -10.71 -1.29
N PHE A 73 -7.05 -11.99 -1.10
CA PHE A 73 -8.02 -13.05 -0.84
C PHE A 73 -8.73 -12.89 0.50
N ILE A 74 -8.00 -12.57 1.56
CA ILE A 74 -8.59 -12.35 2.89
C ILE A 74 -9.59 -11.18 2.86
N ARG A 75 -9.31 -10.14 2.09
CA ARG A 75 -10.19 -8.98 2.00
C ARG A 75 -11.54 -9.25 1.34
N LEU A 76 -11.73 -10.39 0.69
CA LEU A 76 -13.05 -10.86 0.24
C LEU A 76 -14.06 -10.95 1.40
N ILE A 77 -13.62 -11.08 2.64
CA ILE A 77 -14.48 -11.01 3.83
C ILE A 77 -15.27 -9.69 3.89
N GLN A 78 -14.73 -8.61 3.32
CA GLN A 78 -15.38 -7.30 3.30
C GLN A 78 -16.39 -7.15 2.16
N SER A 79 -16.53 -8.14 1.28
CA SER A 79 -17.48 -8.13 0.17
C SER A 79 -18.94 -8.02 0.66
N LYS A 80 -19.80 -7.52 -0.20
CA LYS A 80 -21.25 -7.53 0.03
C LYS A 80 -21.87 -8.92 -0.18
N PHE A 81 -21.23 -9.79 -0.96
CA PHE A 81 -21.72 -11.12 -1.30
C PHE A 81 -21.26 -12.15 -0.26
N ILE A 82 -22.20 -13.01 0.15
CA ILE A 82 -21.94 -14.06 1.16
C ILE A 82 -20.91 -15.08 0.65
N SER A 83 -20.99 -15.47 -0.62
CA SER A 83 -20.02 -16.37 -1.25
C SER A 83 -18.58 -15.88 -1.11
N ASP A 84 -18.35 -14.60 -1.40
CA ASP A 84 -17.03 -14.00 -1.30
C ASP A 84 -16.51 -13.99 0.14
N LYS A 85 -17.41 -13.67 1.10
CA LYS A 85 -17.07 -13.69 2.54
C LYS A 85 -16.64 -15.08 3.00
N LEU A 86 -17.34 -16.13 2.55
CA LEU A 86 -17.00 -17.51 2.88
C LEU A 86 -15.64 -17.90 2.28
N ILE A 87 -15.39 -17.54 1.03
CA ILE A 87 -14.09 -17.73 0.39
C ILE A 87 -12.99 -16.99 1.17
N GLY A 88 -13.21 -15.72 1.50
CA GLY A 88 -12.27 -14.92 2.27
C GLY A 88 -11.98 -15.52 3.64
N LEU A 89 -12.98 -16.07 4.33
CA LEU A 89 -12.81 -16.76 5.60
C LEU A 89 -11.95 -18.03 5.47
N VAL A 90 -12.17 -18.81 4.40
CA VAL A 90 -11.34 -19.99 4.09
C VAL A 90 -9.89 -19.56 3.90
N PHE A 91 -9.63 -18.51 3.12
CA PHE A 91 -8.27 -17.99 2.93
C PHE A 91 -7.64 -17.45 4.22
N LEU A 92 -8.42 -16.85 5.11
CA LEU A 92 -7.93 -16.43 6.42
C LEU A 92 -7.44 -17.63 7.24
N ILE A 93 -8.24 -18.70 7.31
CA ILE A 93 -7.86 -19.92 8.01
C ILE A 93 -6.62 -20.56 7.40
N LEU A 94 -6.60 -20.70 6.06
CA LEU A 94 -5.44 -21.25 5.33
C LEU A 94 -4.18 -20.41 5.54
N SER A 95 -4.32 -19.09 5.68
CA SER A 95 -3.19 -18.19 5.96
C SER A 95 -2.50 -18.52 7.28
N PHE A 96 -3.25 -18.85 8.32
CA PHE A 96 -2.67 -19.26 9.60
C PHE A 96 -1.95 -20.61 9.47
N VAL A 97 -2.57 -21.59 8.78
CA VAL A 97 -2.02 -22.94 8.61
C VAL A 97 -0.72 -22.89 7.78
N PHE A 98 -0.71 -22.12 6.69
CA PHE A 98 0.42 -22.04 5.76
C PHE A 98 1.38 -20.87 6.06
N TYR A 99 1.22 -20.18 7.18
CA TYR A 99 2.07 -19.04 7.53
C TYR A 99 3.58 -19.33 7.44
N PRO A 100 4.11 -20.45 7.97
CA PRO A 100 5.54 -20.75 7.84
C PRO A 100 6.01 -20.87 6.37
N ILE A 101 5.16 -21.44 5.52
CA ILE A 101 5.45 -21.59 4.09
C ILE A 101 5.44 -20.22 3.40
N THR A 102 4.45 -19.39 3.68
CA THR A 102 4.38 -18.03 3.12
C THR A 102 5.59 -17.19 3.53
N LEU A 103 6.06 -17.36 4.76
CA LEU A 103 7.28 -16.69 5.25
C LEU A 103 8.52 -17.12 4.45
N ILE A 104 8.72 -18.42 4.25
CA ILE A 104 9.83 -18.95 3.45
C ILE A 104 9.74 -18.42 2.01
N LEU A 105 8.55 -18.48 1.39
CA LEU A 105 8.34 -17.99 0.03
C LEU A 105 8.60 -16.48 -0.07
N SER A 106 8.25 -15.70 0.94
CA SER A 106 8.52 -14.25 0.97
C SER A 106 10.01 -13.92 0.99
N LEU A 107 10.84 -14.81 1.55
CA LEU A 107 12.30 -14.67 1.53
C LEU A 107 12.91 -15.07 0.19
N LEU A 108 12.31 -16.03 -0.50
CA LEU A 108 12.80 -16.54 -1.79
C LEU A 108 12.36 -15.64 -2.97
N ILE A 109 11.13 -15.13 -2.94
CA ILE A 109 10.58 -14.26 -3.99
C ILE A 109 11.04 -12.82 -3.76
N LYS A 110 12.01 -12.37 -4.53
CA LYS A 110 12.59 -11.03 -4.44
C LYS A 110 11.83 -9.98 -5.26
N SER A 111 10.82 -10.38 -6.02
CA SER A 111 10.02 -9.45 -6.82
C SER A 111 9.27 -8.48 -5.93
N LYS A 112 9.35 -7.20 -6.27
CA LYS A 112 8.67 -6.08 -5.59
C LYS A 112 7.59 -5.45 -6.47
N SER A 113 7.21 -6.14 -7.55
CA SER A 113 6.23 -5.63 -8.53
C SER A 113 4.79 -5.63 -8.01
N ILE A 114 4.50 -6.45 -7.00
CA ILE A 114 3.19 -6.54 -6.34
C ILE A 114 3.35 -6.21 -4.86
N THR A 115 2.60 -5.23 -4.39
CA THR A 115 2.44 -4.87 -2.98
C THR A 115 1.06 -4.26 -2.78
N THR A 116 0.48 -4.37 -1.59
CA THR A 116 -0.80 -3.73 -1.27
C THR A 116 -0.68 -2.21 -1.17
N GLY A 117 0.52 -1.70 -0.99
CA GLY A 117 0.79 -0.27 -0.91
C GLY A 117 2.24 0.04 -0.60
N TYR A 118 2.51 1.31 -0.45
CA TYR A 118 3.85 1.83 -0.14
C TYR A 118 3.85 2.65 1.14
N VAL A 119 4.96 2.62 1.84
CA VAL A 119 5.31 3.56 2.90
C VAL A 119 6.44 4.43 2.41
N CYS A 120 6.31 5.73 2.54
CA CYS A 120 7.30 6.69 2.08
C CYS A 120 7.76 7.56 3.24
N LYS A 121 9.04 7.90 3.20
CA LYS A 121 9.67 8.92 4.04
C LYS A 121 10.44 9.86 3.13
N ALA A 122 10.25 11.16 3.31
CA ALA A 122 11.02 12.16 2.59
C ALA A 122 11.39 13.33 3.50
N GLU A 123 12.51 13.99 3.21
CA GLU A 123 13.06 15.11 3.98
C GLU A 123 13.05 16.37 3.11
N LYS A 124 12.67 17.52 3.70
CA LYS A 124 12.69 18.85 3.04
C LYS A 124 14.10 19.43 2.98
#